data_6576f1647c7d0954182f53cb54cc1c35
#
_entry.id   6576f1647c7d0954182f53cb54cc1c35
#
_cell.length_a   1.000
_cell.length_b   1.000
_cell.length_c   1.000
_cell.angle_alpha   90.00
_cell.angle_beta   90.00
_cell.angle_gamma   90.00
#
_symmetry.space_group_name_H-M   'P 1'
#
loop_
_entity.id
_entity.type
_entity.pdbx_description
1 polymer ?
#
loop_
_entity_poly.entity_id
_entity_poly.type
_entity_poly.pdbx_seq_one_letter_code
_entity_poly.pdbx_strand_id
1 'polypeptide(L)'
;MSLTEQEKLGLTLFYKRKKLSLLQGDVAKMVGLEKPTISSYECGVVKNIALSTRIKLAQALDLSLEEILYDSEKDCLKLRIFKGDKE
;
A
#
# COMPACT_ATOMS: atom_id res chain seq x y z
N MET A 1 -3.45 -1.16 20.63
CA MET A 1 -2.63 -2.10 19.86
C MET A 1 -2.23 -1.49 18.55
N SER A 2 -0.96 -1.62 18.21
CA SER A 2 -0.49 -1.05 16.96
C SER A 2 -0.57 -2.09 15.85
N LEU A 3 -0.83 -1.62 14.66
CA LEU A 3 -0.86 -2.47 13.48
C LEU A 3 0.55 -2.77 13.02
N THR A 4 0.75 -3.94 12.42
CA THR A 4 2.01 -4.24 11.76
C THR A 4 2.12 -3.38 10.49
N GLU A 5 3.31 -3.33 9.92
CA GLU A 5 3.53 -2.54 8.71
C GLU A 5 2.74 -3.10 7.54
N GLN A 6 2.69 -4.41 7.41
CA GLN A 6 1.91 -5.01 6.35
C GLN A 6 0.40 -4.79 6.55
N GLU A 7 -0.06 -4.70 7.80
CA GLU A 7 -1.46 -4.39 8.07
C GLU A 7 -1.78 -2.93 7.69
N LYS A 8 -0.86 -2.02 8.01
CA LYS A 8 -1.03 -0.62 7.63
C LYS A 8 -1.08 -0.47 6.12
N LEU A 9 -0.18 -1.15 5.43
CA LEU A 9 -0.16 -1.12 3.97
C LEU A 9 -1.46 -1.69 3.42
N GLY A 10 -1.91 -2.81 3.99
CA GLY A 10 -3.16 -3.44 3.57
C GLY A 10 -4.35 -2.50 3.71
N LEU A 11 -4.42 -1.78 4.82
CA LEU A 11 -5.51 -0.82 5.03
C LEU A 11 -5.41 0.34 4.04
N THR A 12 -4.20 0.80 3.76
CA THR A 12 -4.00 1.86 2.77
C THR A 12 -4.53 1.42 1.41
N LEU A 13 -4.18 0.20 1.00
CA LEU A 13 -4.65 -0.35 -0.27
C LEU A 13 -6.17 -0.47 -0.28
N PHE A 14 -6.72 -0.98 0.81
CA PHE A 14 -8.17 -1.19 0.93
C PHE A 14 -8.94 0.13 0.82
N TYR A 15 -8.57 1.11 1.63
CA TYR A 15 -9.27 2.39 1.65
C TYR A 15 -9.14 3.14 0.33
N LYS A 16 -7.97 3.11 -0.27
CA LYS A 16 -7.79 3.79 -1.55
C LYS A 16 -8.60 3.12 -2.65
N ARG A 17 -8.61 1.78 -2.65
CA ARG A 17 -9.41 1.04 -3.60
C ARG A 17 -10.89 1.40 -3.47
N LYS A 18 -11.39 1.43 -2.23
CA LYS A 18 -12.78 1.79 -1.96
C LYS A 18 -13.08 3.21 -2.41
N LYS A 19 -12.16 4.12 -2.14
CA LYS A 19 -12.32 5.51 -2.52
C LYS A 19 -12.44 5.67 -4.03
N LEU A 20 -11.75 4.84 -4.78
CA LEU A 20 -11.80 4.86 -6.24
C LEU A 20 -12.92 3.99 -6.79
N SER A 21 -13.72 3.39 -5.94
CA SER A 21 -14.85 2.53 -6.32
C SER A 21 -14.40 1.33 -7.16
N LEU A 22 -13.24 0.79 -6.85
CA LEU A 22 -12.70 -0.37 -7.55
C LEU A 22 -12.97 -1.64 -6.76
N LEU A 23 -13.12 -2.75 -7.48
CA LEU A 23 -13.19 -4.07 -6.87
C LEU A 23 -11.79 -4.66 -6.80
N GLN A 24 -11.61 -5.66 -5.93
CA GLN A 24 -10.31 -6.35 -5.84
C GLN A 24 -9.89 -6.93 -7.18
N GLY A 25 -10.85 -7.48 -7.93
CA GLY A 25 -10.56 -8.01 -9.26
C GLY A 25 -10.10 -6.96 -10.25
N ASP A 26 -10.61 -5.74 -10.11
CA ASP A 26 -10.20 -4.63 -10.98
C ASP A 26 -8.73 -4.29 -10.73
N VAL A 27 -8.37 -4.17 -9.46
CA VAL A 27 -6.99 -3.87 -9.09
C VAL A 27 -6.06 -5.00 -9.54
N ALA A 28 -6.49 -6.25 -9.35
CA ALA A 28 -5.70 -7.41 -9.75
C ALA A 28 -5.38 -7.34 -11.24
N LYS A 29 -6.35 -7.01 -12.07
CA LYS A 29 -6.13 -6.87 -13.52
C LYS A 29 -5.17 -5.75 -13.83
N MET A 30 -5.31 -4.64 -13.14
CA MET A 30 -4.46 -3.47 -13.38
C MET A 30 -2.98 -3.75 -13.09
N VAL A 31 -2.71 -4.57 -12.09
CA VAL A 31 -1.33 -4.86 -11.70
C VAL A 31 -0.83 -6.23 -12.15
N GLY A 32 -1.67 -6.98 -12.88
CA GLY A 32 -1.27 -8.28 -13.42
C GLY A 32 -1.19 -9.38 -12.37
N LEU A 33 -2.02 -9.31 -11.35
CA LEU A 33 -2.07 -10.29 -10.27
C LEU A 33 -3.46 -10.91 -10.20
N GLU A 34 -3.63 -11.87 -9.29
CA GLU A 34 -4.91 -12.52 -9.10
C GLU A 34 -5.64 -11.90 -7.92
N LYS A 35 -6.96 -11.98 -7.96
CA LYS A 35 -7.80 -11.41 -6.91
C LYS A 35 -7.45 -11.91 -5.51
N PRO A 36 -7.22 -13.22 -5.28
CA PRO A 36 -6.83 -13.68 -3.94
C PRO A 36 -5.55 -13.03 -3.43
N THR A 37 -4.64 -12.71 -4.33
CA THR A 37 -3.39 -12.04 -3.96
C THR A 37 -3.68 -10.64 -3.43
N ILE A 38 -4.55 -9.90 -4.11
CA ILE A 38 -4.95 -8.57 -3.66
C ILE A 38 -5.64 -8.65 -2.30
N SER A 39 -6.52 -9.63 -2.13
CA SER A 39 -7.19 -9.84 -0.86
C SER A 39 -6.19 -10.09 0.27
N SER A 40 -5.17 -10.90 0.01
CA SER A 40 -4.14 -11.19 1.00
C SER A 40 -3.36 -9.94 1.37
N TYR A 41 -3.06 -9.10 0.39
CA TYR A 41 -2.36 -7.84 0.66
C TYR A 41 -3.20 -6.93 1.54
N GLU A 42 -4.49 -6.82 1.25
CA GLU A 42 -5.39 -5.97 2.03
C GLU A 42 -5.59 -6.47 3.45
N CYS A 43 -5.52 -7.78 3.63
CA CYS A 43 -5.66 -8.38 4.96
C CYS A 43 -4.38 -8.28 5.80
N GLY A 44 -3.28 -7.89 5.18
CA GLY A 44 -2.03 -7.71 5.90
C GLY A 44 -1.34 -9.00 6.30
N VAL A 45 -1.59 -10.09 5.57
CA VAL A 45 -0.99 -11.38 5.88
C VAL A 45 0.30 -11.64 5.11
N VAL A 46 0.62 -10.80 4.14
CA VAL A 46 1.83 -10.94 3.35
C VAL A 46 2.90 -10.02 3.93
N LYS A 47 3.98 -10.59 4.44
CA LYS A 47 5.01 -9.80 5.10
C LYS A 47 5.85 -8.95 4.16
N ASN A 48 6.19 -9.51 3.03
CA ASN A 48 7.09 -8.83 2.10
C ASN A 48 6.47 -8.77 0.72
N ILE A 49 5.98 -7.60 0.36
CA ILE A 49 5.52 -7.35 -1.00
C ILE A 49 6.69 -6.74 -1.75
N ALA A 50 7.05 -7.31 -2.88
CA ALA A 50 8.17 -6.82 -3.66
C ALA A 50 7.98 -5.34 -4.01
N LEU A 51 9.08 -4.60 -4.05
CA LEU A 51 9.03 -3.17 -4.35
C LEU A 51 8.37 -2.90 -5.70
N SER A 52 8.67 -3.71 -6.70
CA SER A 52 8.07 -3.56 -8.03
C SER A 52 6.55 -3.68 -7.96
N THR A 53 6.05 -4.61 -7.15
CA THR A 53 4.61 -4.80 -6.98
C THR A 53 3.99 -3.61 -6.26
N ARG A 54 4.67 -3.09 -5.24
CA ARG A 54 4.18 -1.90 -4.52
C ARG A 54 4.07 -0.71 -5.45
N ILE A 55 5.04 -0.53 -6.33
CA ILE A 55 5.02 0.57 -7.29
C ILE A 55 3.83 0.42 -8.23
N LYS A 56 3.58 -0.79 -8.71
CA LYS A 56 2.43 -1.05 -9.57
C LYS A 56 1.12 -0.75 -8.85
N LEU A 57 1.02 -1.14 -7.59
CA LEU A 57 -0.17 -0.86 -6.78
C LEU A 57 -0.35 0.64 -6.58
N ALA A 58 0.74 1.34 -6.33
CA ALA A 58 0.69 2.79 -6.15
C ALA A 58 0.18 3.48 -7.42
N GLN A 59 0.67 3.04 -8.57
CA GLN A 59 0.22 3.59 -9.84
C GLN A 59 -1.25 3.29 -10.10
N ALA A 60 -1.66 2.07 -9.81
CA ALA A 60 -3.05 1.65 -10.04
C ALA A 60 -4.02 2.39 -9.13
N LEU A 61 -3.63 2.64 -7.89
CA LEU A 61 -4.50 3.23 -6.87
C LEU A 61 -4.24 4.71 -6.64
N ASP A 62 -3.38 5.31 -7.45
CA ASP A 62 -3.04 6.72 -7.33
C ASP A 62 -2.51 7.05 -5.92
N LEU A 63 -1.64 6.19 -5.43
CA LEU A 63 -0.97 6.40 -4.15
C LEU A 63 0.37 7.06 -4.37
N SER A 64 0.79 7.87 -3.41
CA SER A 64 2.14 8.43 -3.45
C SER A 64 3.14 7.34 -3.08
N LEU A 65 4.38 7.52 -3.52
CA LEU A 65 5.44 6.58 -3.15
C LEU A 65 5.64 6.55 -1.64
N GLU A 66 5.42 7.66 -0.98
CA GLU A 66 5.52 7.73 0.47
C GLU A 66 4.54 6.80 1.15
N GLU A 67 3.30 6.74 0.64
CA GLU A 67 2.27 5.90 1.21
C GLU A 67 2.54 4.42 1.02
N ILE A 68 3.21 4.06 -0.06
CA ILE A 68 3.42 2.67 -0.42
C ILE A 68 4.77 2.11 0.06
N LEU A 69 5.75 2.97 0.26
CA LEU A 69 7.12 2.56 0.59
C LEU A 69 7.44 2.56 2.07
N TYR A 70 6.53 3.02 2.89
CA TYR A 70 6.78 3.12 4.27
C TYR A 70 6.53 1.79 5.00
N ASP A 71 7.61 1.06 5.16
CA ASP A 71 7.59 -0.29 5.67
C ASP A 71 7.97 -0.42 7.13
N SER A 72 8.59 0.60 7.67
CA SER A 72 9.10 0.53 9.02
C SER A 72 8.90 1.85 9.72
N GLU A 73 8.93 1.81 11.03
CA GLU A 73 8.83 3.01 11.85
C GLU A 73 9.92 4.01 11.47
N LYS A 74 11.10 3.49 11.16
CA LYS A 74 12.23 4.30 10.78
C LYS A 74 11.95 5.06 9.50
N ASP A 75 11.43 4.37 8.51
CA ASP A 75 11.09 4.99 7.23
C ASP A 75 9.96 5.98 7.40
N CYS A 76 9.01 5.64 8.24
CA CYS A 76 7.93 6.52 8.63
C CYS A 76 8.43 7.84 9.16
N LEU A 77 9.35 7.77 10.10
CA LEU A 77 9.93 8.95 10.71
C LEU A 77 10.72 9.79 9.72
N LYS A 78 11.46 9.14 8.85
CA LYS A 78 12.21 9.82 7.81
C LYS A 78 11.30 10.63 6.90
N LEU A 79 10.24 10.01 6.44
CA LEU A 79 9.29 10.67 5.56
C LEU A 79 8.61 11.82 6.25
N ARG A 80 8.27 11.64 7.52
CA ARG A 80 7.63 12.68 8.30
C ARG A 80 8.54 13.89 8.49
N ILE A 81 9.79 13.64 8.83
CA ILE A 81 10.78 14.70 9.00
C ILE A 81 10.99 15.44 7.68
N PHE A 82 11.10 14.70 6.61
CA PHE A 82 11.30 15.27 5.29
C PHE A 82 10.15 16.17 4.90
N LYS A 83 8.93 15.74 5.16
CA LYS A 83 7.74 16.55 4.89
C LYS A 83 7.70 17.80 5.75
N GLY A 84 8.11 17.66 7.00
CA GLY A 84 8.16 18.80 7.91
C GLY A 84 9.08 19.90 7.43
N ASP A 85 10.19 19.50 6.84
CA ASP A 85 11.17 20.44 6.32
C ASP A 85 10.64 21.28 5.16
N LYS A 86 9.63 20.80 4.48
CA LYS A 86 9.06 21.50 3.35
C LYS A 86 8.02 22.52 3.76
N GLU A 87 7.56 22.38 4.96
CA GLU A 87 6.56 23.29 5.49
C GLU A 87 7.17 24.39 6.31
#